data_99a84df1dbc98786db819bfd1ad0b28f
#
_entry.id   99a84df1dbc98786db819bfd1ad0b28f
#
_cell.length_a   1.000
_cell.length_b   1.000
_cell.length_c   1.000
_cell.angle_alpha   90.00
_cell.angle_beta   90.00
_cell.angle_gamma   90.00
#
_symmetry.space_group_name_H-M   'P 1'
#
loop_
_entity.id
_entity.type
_entity.pdbx_description
1 polymer ?
#
loop_
_entity_poly.entity_id
_entity_poly.type
_entity_poly.pdbx_seq_one_letter_code
_entity_poly.pdbx_strand_id
1 'polypeptide(L)'
;LDYLQYIDIYHEFIKMFHVKDAEFNPTGRSGVYGGYEDWVNRAGRFRSLGDGQVDFSAIFSKLSQYDFDGWAVLEWECCIKSPEQGAREGAPFIESHIIEVTEKAFDDFAGGAADEETNRKILGLS
;
A
#
# COMPACT_ATOMS: atom_id res chain seq x y z
N LEU A 1 8.12 -14.38 -0.03
CA LEU A 1 7.29 -13.54 0.84
C LEU A 1 7.02 -12.24 0.10
N ASP A 2 5.78 -11.95 -0.20
CA ASP A 2 5.44 -10.64 -0.76
C ASP A 2 5.32 -9.57 0.35
N TYR A 3 5.26 -8.30 -0.04
CA TYR A 3 5.26 -7.20 0.91
C TYR A 3 4.00 -7.15 1.79
N LEU A 4 2.84 -7.60 1.31
CA LEU A 4 1.62 -7.65 2.11
C LEU A 4 1.71 -8.74 3.19
N GLN A 5 2.25 -9.90 2.85
CA GLN A 5 2.53 -10.96 3.83
C GLN A 5 3.58 -10.52 4.86
N TYR A 6 4.56 -9.71 4.43
CA TYR A 6 5.52 -9.14 5.36
C TYR A 6 4.84 -8.21 6.38
N ILE A 7 3.92 -7.37 5.94
CA ILE A 7 3.13 -6.52 6.83
C ILE A 7 2.30 -7.37 7.79
N ASP A 8 1.63 -8.43 7.29
CA ASP A 8 0.83 -9.35 8.11
C ASP A 8 1.64 -9.95 9.28
N ILE A 9 2.88 -10.33 9.00
CA ILE A 9 3.72 -11.02 10.00
C ILE A 9 4.37 -10.02 10.98
N TYR A 10 4.76 -8.84 10.49
CA TYR A 10 5.64 -7.93 11.24
C TYR A 10 5.00 -6.59 11.61
N HIS A 11 3.68 -6.42 11.43
CA HIS A 11 3.00 -5.14 11.68
C HIS A 11 3.29 -4.54 13.06
N GLU A 12 3.40 -5.33 14.11
CA GLU A 12 3.70 -4.85 15.47
C GLU A 12 5.06 -4.13 15.58
N PHE A 13 5.99 -4.47 14.70
CA PHE A 13 7.33 -3.89 14.66
C PHE A 13 7.46 -2.72 13.68
N ILE A 14 6.47 -2.51 12.81
CA ILE A 14 6.48 -1.43 11.84
C ILE A 14 6.06 -0.13 12.56
N LYS A 15 7.00 0.80 12.71
CA LYS A 15 6.75 2.09 13.36
C LYS A 15 6.83 3.26 12.38
N MET A 16 7.44 3.03 11.25
CA MET A 16 7.49 3.96 10.13
C MET A 16 7.74 3.20 8.83
N PHE A 17 7.37 3.81 7.72
CA PHE A 17 7.75 3.32 6.41
C PHE A 17 8.02 4.48 5.45
N HIS A 18 8.89 4.26 4.49
CA HIS A 18 9.13 5.21 3.42
C HIS A 18 8.13 5.01 2.29
N VAL A 19 7.49 6.09 1.89
CA VAL A 19 6.63 6.14 0.71
C VAL A 19 7.52 6.58 -0.45
N LYS A 20 7.98 5.60 -1.24
CA LYS A 20 8.89 5.78 -2.37
C LYS A 20 8.38 4.98 -3.54
N ASP A 21 8.14 5.63 -4.65
CA ASP A 21 7.57 4.99 -5.83
C ASP A 21 8.66 4.55 -6.82
N ALA A 22 8.35 3.52 -7.57
CA ALA A 22 9.23 2.93 -8.55
C ALA A 22 8.42 2.27 -9.65
N GLU A 23 9.05 2.06 -10.80
CA GLU A 23 8.50 1.28 -11.90
C GLU A 23 9.53 0.27 -12.43
N PHE A 24 9.04 -0.81 -13.00
CA PHE A 24 9.85 -1.79 -13.70
C PHE A 24 9.20 -2.17 -15.03
N ASN A 25 9.75 -1.62 -16.11
CA ASN A 25 9.26 -1.83 -17.47
C ASN A 25 10.36 -2.44 -18.32
N PRO A 26 10.61 -3.76 -18.24
CA PRO A 26 11.67 -4.42 -18.99
C PRO A 26 11.41 -4.31 -20.49
N THR A 27 12.44 -3.89 -21.21
CA THR A 27 12.45 -3.95 -22.67
C THR A 27 13.23 -5.18 -23.11
N GLY A 28 12.96 -5.74 -24.26
CA GLY A 28 13.73 -6.87 -24.78
C GLY A 28 15.21 -6.58 -25.06
N ARG A 29 15.66 -5.35 -24.77
CA ARG A 29 17.04 -4.87 -24.99
C ARG A 29 17.82 -4.65 -23.70
N SER A 30 17.14 -4.54 -22.57
CA SER A 30 17.75 -4.31 -21.26
C SER A 30 17.91 -5.63 -20.52
N GLY A 31 19.01 -5.83 -19.82
CA GLY A 31 19.16 -6.92 -18.87
C GLY A 31 18.20 -6.78 -17.69
N VAL A 32 18.08 -7.83 -16.86
CA VAL A 32 17.14 -7.91 -15.72
C VAL A 32 17.21 -6.69 -14.79
N TYR A 33 18.39 -6.09 -14.64
CA TYR A 33 18.61 -4.93 -13.78
C TYR A 33 18.82 -3.62 -14.55
N GLY A 34 18.40 -3.54 -15.82
CA GLY A 34 18.55 -2.35 -16.65
C GLY A 34 19.94 -2.16 -17.28
N GLY A 35 20.88 -3.07 -17.05
CA GLY A 35 22.23 -3.02 -17.62
C GLY A 35 23.02 -1.76 -17.19
N TYR A 36 23.78 -1.20 -18.13
CA TYR A 36 24.60 0.01 -17.95
C TYR A 36 23.89 1.28 -18.45
N GLU A 37 22.58 1.23 -18.62
CA GLU A 37 21.80 2.38 -19.06
C GLU A 37 21.73 3.45 -17.96
N ASP A 38 21.53 4.70 -18.37
CA ASP A 38 21.29 5.80 -17.45
C ASP A 38 19.92 5.66 -16.73
N TRP A 39 19.69 6.47 -15.71
CA TRP A 39 18.48 6.39 -14.90
C TRP A 39 17.18 6.63 -15.69
N VAL A 40 17.23 7.41 -16.77
CA VAL A 40 16.06 7.72 -17.59
C VAL A 40 15.66 6.53 -18.46
N ASN A 41 16.64 5.77 -18.94
CA ASN A 41 16.43 4.70 -19.95
C ASN A 41 16.35 3.30 -19.35
N ARG A 42 16.75 3.10 -18.09
CA ARG A 42 16.74 1.77 -17.48
C ARG A 42 15.33 1.26 -17.18
N ALA A 43 15.16 -0.06 -17.23
CA ALA A 43 13.89 -0.73 -16.99
C ALA A 43 13.35 -0.49 -15.58
N GLY A 44 14.21 -0.61 -14.58
CA GLY A 44 13.89 -0.36 -13.17
C GLY A 44 14.37 1.01 -12.75
N ARG A 45 13.46 1.89 -12.33
CA ARG A 45 13.78 3.25 -11.92
C ARG A 45 12.81 3.79 -10.89
N PHE A 46 13.29 4.74 -10.09
CA PHE A 46 12.45 5.45 -9.15
C PHE A 46 11.59 6.49 -9.85
N ARG A 47 10.39 6.68 -9.34
CA ARG A 47 9.42 7.63 -9.87
C ARG A 47 8.90 8.54 -8.76
N SER A 48 8.39 9.69 -9.15
CA SER A 48 7.60 10.53 -8.24
C SER A 48 6.37 9.78 -7.78
N LEU A 49 5.89 10.06 -6.58
CA LEU A 49 4.74 9.34 -6.01
C LEU A 49 3.51 9.41 -6.92
N GLY A 50 2.95 8.26 -7.23
CA GLY A 50 1.81 8.12 -8.13
C GLY A 50 2.15 7.93 -9.61
N ASP A 51 3.40 8.15 -9.99
CA ASP A 51 3.85 7.96 -11.38
C ASP A 51 4.46 6.56 -11.63
N GLY A 52 4.64 5.79 -10.57
CA GLY A 52 5.22 4.45 -10.61
C GLY A 52 4.19 3.32 -10.59
N GLN A 53 4.61 2.17 -10.10
CA GLN A 53 3.83 0.93 -10.10
C GLN A 53 3.63 0.34 -8.70
N VAL A 54 4.05 1.03 -7.64
CA VAL A 54 3.84 0.55 -6.27
C VAL A 54 2.36 0.70 -5.91
N ASP A 55 1.74 -0.38 -5.45
CA ASP A 55 0.35 -0.36 -5.01
C ASP A 55 0.23 0.19 -3.57
N PHE A 56 0.26 1.50 -3.46
CA PHE A 56 0.11 2.17 -2.16
C PHE A 56 -1.29 1.98 -1.57
N SER A 57 -2.32 1.84 -2.39
CA SER A 57 -3.68 1.57 -1.89
C SER A 57 -3.73 0.26 -1.13
N ALA A 58 -3.11 -0.79 -1.63
CA ALA A 58 -3.00 -2.07 -0.93
C ALA A 58 -2.17 -1.97 0.35
N ILE A 59 -1.04 -1.22 0.31
CA ILE A 59 -0.18 -1.02 1.48
C ILE A 59 -0.91 -0.28 2.60
N PHE A 60 -1.53 0.86 2.28
CA PHE A 60 -2.26 1.67 3.27
C PHE A 60 -3.47 0.92 3.83
N SER A 61 -4.21 0.17 3.00
CA SER A 61 -5.31 -0.70 3.46
C SER A 61 -4.81 -1.76 4.44
N LYS A 62 -3.67 -2.37 4.13
CA LYS A 62 -3.08 -3.40 4.99
C LYS A 62 -2.60 -2.84 6.33
N LEU A 63 -1.95 -1.68 6.33
CA LEU A 63 -1.53 -1.01 7.54
C LEU A 63 -2.72 -0.56 8.40
N SER A 64 -3.79 -0.06 7.77
CA SER A 64 -5.02 0.33 8.46
C SER A 64 -5.72 -0.85 9.12
N GLN A 65 -5.63 -2.05 8.54
CA GLN A 65 -6.15 -3.29 9.13
C GLN A 65 -5.54 -3.59 10.52
N TYR A 66 -4.31 -3.13 10.74
CA TYR A 66 -3.55 -3.33 11.97
C TYR A 66 -3.42 -2.06 12.82
N ASP A 67 -4.30 -1.09 12.62
CA ASP A 67 -4.33 0.16 13.38
C ASP A 67 -2.98 0.87 13.42
N PHE A 68 -2.27 0.89 12.28
CA PHE A 68 -0.97 1.54 12.19
C PHE A 68 -1.07 3.03 12.52
N ASP A 69 -0.36 3.46 13.55
CA ASP A 69 -0.31 4.84 14.06
C ASP A 69 1.06 5.53 13.88
N GLY A 70 1.94 4.92 13.08
CA GLY A 70 3.30 5.38 12.86
C GLY A 70 3.43 6.45 11.78
N TRP A 71 4.62 6.59 11.23
CA TRP A 71 4.97 7.62 10.25
C TRP A 71 5.02 7.07 8.84
N ALA A 72 4.31 7.72 7.92
CA ALA A 72 4.50 7.58 6.47
C ALA A 72 5.44 8.71 6.01
N VAL A 73 6.66 8.35 5.66
CA VAL A 73 7.72 9.31 5.34
C VAL A 73 7.88 9.42 3.82
N LEU A 74 7.65 10.62 3.28
CA LEU A 74 7.93 10.89 1.88
C LEU A 74 9.42 10.71 1.60
N GLU A 75 9.75 9.75 0.75
CA GLU A 75 11.07 9.61 0.16
C GLU A 75 10.97 9.81 -1.34
N TRP A 76 11.44 10.95 -1.81
CA TRP A 76 11.32 11.28 -3.22
C TRP A 76 12.65 11.09 -3.96
N GLU A 77 12.58 10.34 -5.05
CA GLU A 77 13.66 10.20 -6.01
C GLU A 77 13.04 9.98 -7.39
N CYS A 78 13.39 10.81 -8.35
CA CYS A 78 12.88 10.68 -9.72
C CYS A 78 13.87 11.27 -10.71
N CYS A 79 14.10 10.57 -11.81
CA CYS A 79 14.99 11.02 -12.88
C CYS A 79 14.26 11.79 -13.99
N ILE A 80 12.95 11.98 -13.88
CA ILE A 80 12.11 12.59 -14.93
C ILE A 80 11.44 13.88 -14.44
N LYS A 81 10.70 13.80 -13.34
CA LYS A 81 9.95 14.93 -12.79
C LYS A 81 10.87 15.90 -12.02
N SER A 82 10.60 17.20 -12.05
CA SER A 82 11.36 18.16 -11.27
C SER A 82 11.17 17.97 -9.76
N PRO A 83 12.19 18.25 -8.93
CA PRO A 83 12.09 18.15 -7.48
C PRO A 83 10.97 19.01 -6.88
N GLU A 84 10.78 20.21 -7.41
CA GLU A 84 9.76 21.16 -6.94
C GLU A 84 8.35 20.63 -7.17
N GLN A 85 8.11 20.01 -8.33
CA GLN A 85 6.83 19.37 -8.63
C GLN A 85 6.63 18.14 -7.74
N GLY A 86 7.64 17.28 -7.62
CA GLY A 86 7.58 16.07 -6.80
C GLY A 86 7.31 16.38 -5.33
N ALA A 87 7.98 17.39 -4.77
CA ALA A 87 7.76 17.83 -3.39
C ALA A 87 6.34 18.37 -3.16
N ARG A 88 5.82 19.15 -4.10
CA ARG A 88 4.47 19.71 -4.02
C ARG A 88 3.38 18.66 -4.08
N GLU A 89 3.59 17.58 -4.86
CA GLU A 89 2.61 16.52 -5.07
C GLU A 89 2.70 15.41 -4.00
N GLY A 90 3.84 15.26 -3.34
CA GLY A 90 4.13 14.10 -2.48
C GLY A 90 3.27 14.03 -1.22
N ALA A 91 3.15 15.12 -0.46
CA ALA A 91 2.33 15.12 0.76
C ALA A 91 0.84 14.93 0.45
N PRO A 92 0.23 15.63 -0.53
CA PRO A 92 -1.15 15.36 -0.94
C PRO A 92 -1.37 13.92 -1.43
N PHE A 93 -0.39 13.30 -2.09
CA PHE A 93 -0.47 11.90 -2.49
C PHE A 93 -0.60 10.98 -1.28
N ILE A 94 0.26 11.15 -0.28
CA ILE A 94 0.19 10.36 0.96
C ILE A 94 -1.16 10.59 1.66
N GLU A 95 -1.56 11.84 1.83
CA GLU A 95 -2.81 12.22 2.47
C GLU A 95 -4.02 11.54 1.80
N SER A 96 -4.04 11.46 0.47
CA SER A 96 -5.12 10.82 -0.29
C SER A 96 -5.21 9.31 -0.11
N HIS A 97 -4.18 8.66 0.43
CA HIS A 97 -4.15 7.22 0.70
C HIS A 97 -4.45 6.88 2.16
N ILE A 98 -4.49 7.88 3.06
CA ILE A 98 -4.85 7.66 4.47
C ILE A 98 -6.31 7.25 4.54
N ILE A 99 -6.58 6.14 5.24
CA ILE A 99 -7.92 5.62 5.44
C ILE A 99 -8.40 6.05 6.82
N GLU A 100 -9.53 6.76 6.85
CA GLU A 100 -10.26 7.02 8.08
C GLU A 100 -11.02 5.75 8.45
N VAL A 101 -10.50 5.03 9.45
CA VAL A 101 -11.10 3.77 9.89
C VAL A 101 -12.43 4.04 10.57
N THR A 102 -13.48 3.34 10.16
CA THR A 102 -14.80 3.48 10.79
C THR A 102 -14.87 2.72 12.12
N GLU A 103 -15.51 3.31 13.11
CA GLU A 103 -15.80 2.65 14.40
C GLU A 103 -16.94 1.62 14.29
N LYS A 104 -17.74 1.68 13.20
CA LYS A 104 -18.88 0.80 12.98
C LYS A 104 -18.66 -0.05 11.75
N ALA A 105 -18.70 -1.37 11.92
CA ALA A 105 -18.77 -2.27 10.78
C ALA A 105 -20.05 -2.00 9.98
N PHE A 106 -19.91 -1.95 8.66
CA PHE A 106 -21.06 -1.80 7.75
C PHE A 106 -22.02 -2.99 7.86
N ASP A 107 -21.51 -4.14 8.28
CA ASP A 107 -22.26 -5.39 8.39
C ASP A 107 -22.64 -5.66 9.84
N ASP A 108 -23.86 -5.24 10.22
CA ASP A 108 -24.44 -5.55 11.53
C ASP A 108 -24.59 -7.07 11.78
N PHE A 109 -24.48 -7.89 10.74
CA PHE A 109 -24.48 -9.35 10.86
C PHE A 109 -23.13 -9.92 11.33
N ALA A 110 -22.02 -9.21 11.10
CA ALA A 110 -20.70 -9.65 11.55
C ALA A 110 -20.47 -9.43 13.05
N GLY A 111 -21.21 -8.54 13.69
CA GLY A 111 -21.12 -8.22 15.12
C GLY A 111 -22.04 -9.04 16.03
N GLY A 112 -22.97 -9.80 15.47
CA GLY A 112 -23.80 -10.73 16.21
C GLY A 112 -22.99 -11.99 16.57
N ALA A 113 -22.78 -12.25 17.86
CA ALA A 113 -22.37 -13.58 18.26
C ALA A 113 -23.30 -14.59 17.57
N ALA A 114 -22.72 -15.50 16.79
CA ALA A 114 -23.49 -16.56 16.16
C ALA A 114 -24.19 -17.35 17.28
N ASP A 115 -25.42 -16.95 17.57
CA ASP A 115 -26.26 -17.69 18.49
C ASP A 115 -26.68 -18.98 17.79
N GLU A 116 -26.14 -20.09 18.29
CA GLU A 116 -26.37 -21.42 17.74
C GLU A 116 -27.89 -21.73 17.68
N GLU A 117 -28.66 -21.23 18.62
CA GLU A 117 -30.11 -21.39 18.67
C GLU A 117 -30.80 -20.63 17.52
N THR A 118 -30.38 -19.39 17.26
CA THR A 118 -30.89 -18.58 16.14
C THR A 118 -30.51 -19.18 14.80
N ASN A 119 -29.28 -19.65 14.65
CA ASN A 119 -28.82 -20.33 13.44
C ASN A 119 -29.59 -21.63 13.18
N ARG A 120 -29.85 -22.43 14.19
CA ARG A 120 -30.68 -23.66 14.07
C ARG A 120 -32.10 -23.33 13.62
N LYS A 121 -32.73 -22.26 14.18
CA LYS A 121 -34.06 -21.81 13.75
C LYS A 121 -34.09 -21.36 12.30
N ILE A 122 -33.09 -20.58 11.87
CA ILE A 122 -32.98 -20.10 10.47
C ILE A 122 -32.81 -21.27 9.50
N LEU A 123 -32.06 -22.30 9.91
CA LEU A 123 -31.81 -23.50 9.12
C LEU A 123 -32.92 -24.55 9.22
N GLY A 124 -33.97 -24.29 10.00
CA GLY A 124 -35.08 -25.24 10.19
C GLY A 124 -34.67 -26.51 10.94
N LEU A 125 -33.58 -26.45 11.70
CA LEU A 125 -33.08 -27.52 12.53
C LEU A 125 -33.64 -27.37 13.95
N SER A 126 -34.71 -28.05 14.21
CA SER A 126 -35.30 -28.08 15.57
C SER A 126 -34.51 -29.01 16.49
#